data_8849b8c9b5ab0d9b51c638408bb49bec
#
_entry.id   8849b8c9b5ab0d9b51c638408bb49bec
#
_cell.length_a   1.000
_cell.length_b   1.000
_cell.length_c   1.000
_cell.angle_alpha   90.00
_cell.angle_beta   90.00
_cell.angle_gamma   90.00
#
_symmetry.space_group_name_H-M   'P 1'
#
loop_
_entity.id
_entity.type
_entity.pdbx_description
1 polymer ?
#
loop_
_entity_poly.entity_id
_entity_poly.type
_entity_poly.pdbx_seq_one_letter_code
_entity_poly.pdbx_strand_id
1 'polypeptide(L)'
;MSALSAEPELPGGTGWDEIVRVREETDAPEGSKVEIIEGVVTVSPPPSEEHNDTAELLHERLYDAIPSGCNWGIYQTLGLTCPETGSLFVPDLCVVPRAALRRGTSVHAGEAELVVEVTSRSNANHDRIKKAHGYAVAGVPFYLLLDAWQSGRPTATLYGEPQNGTYRVLASVEYGEELSLPAPFKLVLDTGIFPLS
;
A
#
# COMPACT_ATOMS: atom_id res chain seq x y z
N MET A 1 23.49 -31.58 -12.99
CA MET A 1 22.05 -31.47 -13.28
C MET A 1 21.63 -30.07 -12.84
N SER A 2 21.44 -29.18 -13.84
CA SER A 2 21.07 -27.76 -13.59
C SER A 2 19.57 -27.70 -13.41
N ALA A 3 19.12 -27.25 -12.24
CA ALA A 3 17.73 -26.96 -12.01
C ALA A 3 17.39 -25.67 -12.79
N LEU A 4 16.56 -25.81 -13.81
CA LEU A 4 15.90 -24.69 -14.47
C LEU A 4 14.97 -24.05 -13.45
N SER A 5 15.31 -22.82 -13.01
CA SER A 5 14.37 -21.97 -12.30
C SER A 5 13.27 -21.61 -13.30
N ALA A 6 12.09 -22.18 -13.14
CA ALA A 6 10.91 -21.71 -13.85
C ALA A 6 10.57 -20.33 -13.29
N GLU A 7 10.63 -19.30 -14.12
CA GLU A 7 10.00 -18.01 -13.81
C GLU A 7 8.51 -18.26 -13.55
N PRO A 8 7.90 -17.62 -12.56
CA PRO A 8 6.46 -17.77 -12.32
C PRO A 8 5.72 -17.27 -13.57
N GLU A 9 5.06 -18.17 -14.27
CA GLU A 9 4.12 -17.78 -15.34
C GLU A 9 2.98 -16.99 -14.70
N LEU A 10 2.80 -15.74 -15.13
CA LEU A 10 1.65 -14.94 -14.74
C LEU A 10 0.38 -15.66 -15.14
N PRO A 11 -0.67 -15.66 -14.31
CA PRO A 11 -1.97 -16.22 -14.67
C PRO A 11 -2.47 -15.58 -15.98
N GLY A 12 -2.57 -16.36 -17.04
CA GLY A 12 -3.05 -15.89 -18.35
C GLY A 12 -1.98 -15.76 -19.44
N GLY A 13 -0.69 -16.03 -19.18
CA GLY A 13 0.37 -16.02 -20.21
C GLY A 13 0.74 -14.63 -20.75
N THR A 14 0.28 -13.57 -20.12
CA THR A 14 0.57 -12.17 -20.49
C THR A 14 1.87 -11.74 -19.82
N GLY A 15 2.85 -11.29 -20.60
CA GLY A 15 4.12 -10.77 -20.06
C GLY A 15 3.91 -9.49 -19.22
N TRP A 16 4.85 -9.20 -18.34
CA TRP A 16 4.77 -8.01 -17.46
C TRP A 16 4.54 -6.71 -18.26
N ASP A 17 5.32 -6.49 -19.31
CA ASP A 17 5.21 -5.26 -20.12
C ASP A 17 3.84 -5.15 -20.81
N GLU A 18 3.26 -6.27 -21.20
CA GLU A 18 1.95 -6.31 -21.84
C GLU A 18 0.83 -5.96 -20.85
N ILE A 19 0.85 -6.53 -19.63
CA ILE A 19 -0.17 -6.19 -18.62
C ILE A 19 -0.05 -4.75 -18.14
N VAL A 20 1.17 -4.20 -18.02
CA VAL A 20 1.40 -2.78 -17.72
C VAL A 20 0.80 -1.89 -18.82
N ARG A 21 1.02 -2.25 -20.10
CA ARG A 21 0.41 -1.52 -21.21
C ARG A 21 -1.13 -1.60 -21.17
N VAL A 22 -1.70 -2.78 -20.92
CA VAL A 22 -3.15 -2.93 -20.77
C VAL A 22 -3.69 -2.04 -19.67
N ARG A 23 -2.98 -1.97 -18.52
CA ARG A 23 -3.32 -1.05 -17.42
C ARG A 23 -3.30 0.42 -17.87
N GLU A 24 -2.28 0.84 -18.61
CA GLU A 24 -2.12 2.23 -19.10
C GLU A 24 -3.19 2.61 -20.13
N GLU A 25 -3.62 1.64 -20.95
CA GLU A 25 -4.66 1.81 -21.96
C GLU A 25 -6.08 1.62 -21.40
N THR A 26 -6.22 1.22 -20.13
CA THR A 26 -7.55 0.98 -19.52
C THR A 26 -8.30 2.28 -19.37
N ASP A 27 -9.44 2.39 -20.04
CA ASP A 27 -10.38 3.50 -19.89
C ASP A 27 -11.15 3.33 -18.58
N ALA A 28 -10.93 4.25 -17.64
CA ALA A 28 -11.53 4.23 -16.32
C ALA A 28 -12.14 5.60 -15.98
N PRO A 29 -13.22 5.66 -15.19
CA PRO A 29 -13.77 6.93 -14.73
C PRO A 29 -12.73 7.80 -14.05
N GLU A 30 -12.86 9.13 -14.19
CA GLU A 30 -11.96 10.09 -13.54
C GLU A 30 -11.88 9.85 -12.04
N GLY A 31 -10.68 9.87 -11.47
CA GLY A 31 -10.41 9.63 -10.07
C GLY A 31 -10.38 8.14 -9.65
N SER A 32 -10.66 7.21 -10.57
CA SER A 32 -10.52 5.77 -10.31
C SER A 32 -9.04 5.38 -10.16
N LYS A 33 -8.77 4.37 -9.33
CA LYS A 33 -7.46 3.71 -9.27
C LYS A 33 -7.44 2.53 -10.23
N VAL A 34 -6.43 2.47 -11.11
CA VAL A 34 -6.16 1.32 -11.98
C VAL A 34 -4.88 0.66 -11.49
N GLU A 35 -5.00 -0.56 -11.00
CA GLU A 35 -3.93 -1.35 -10.40
C GLU A 35 -3.74 -2.66 -11.17
N ILE A 36 -2.63 -3.33 -10.95
CA ILE A 36 -2.44 -4.73 -11.34
C ILE A 36 -2.32 -5.52 -10.04
N ILE A 37 -3.19 -6.50 -9.85
CA ILE A 37 -3.20 -7.37 -8.67
C ILE A 37 -3.04 -8.82 -9.15
N GLU A 38 -1.89 -9.42 -8.87
CA GLU A 38 -1.59 -10.81 -9.27
C GLU A 38 -1.84 -11.07 -10.78
N GLY A 39 -1.36 -10.16 -11.64
CA GLY A 39 -1.50 -10.26 -13.09
C GLY A 39 -2.89 -9.88 -13.64
N VAL A 40 -3.76 -9.29 -12.83
CA VAL A 40 -5.10 -8.86 -13.25
C VAL A 40 -5.24 -7.35 -13.12
N VAL A 41 -5.62 -6.67 -14.22
CA VAL A 41 -5.94 -5.24 -14.17
C VAL A 41 -7.26 -5.06 -13.41
N THR A 42 -7.21 -4.25 -12.37
CA THR A 42 -8.33 -3.97 -11.46
C THR A 42 -8.61 -2.48 -11.42
N VAL A 43 -9.87 -2.09 -11.59
CA VAL A 43 -10.32 -0.70 -11.50
C VAL A 43 -11.14 -0.54 -10.24
N SER A 44 -10.71 0.37 -9.37
CA SER A 44 -11.43 0.76 -8.16
C SER A 44 -12.08 2.13 -8.35
N PRO A 45 -13.31 2.35 -7.88
CA PRO A 45 -13.97 3.64 -7.99
C PRO A 45 -13.21 4.73 -7.23
N PRO A 46 -13.48 6.02 -7.51
CA PRO A 46 -12.93 7.12 -6.73
C PRO A 46 -13.22 6.93 -5.23
N PRO A 47 -12.28 7.34 -4.36
CA PRO A 47 -12.47 7.28 -2.92
C PRO A 47 -13.61 8.21 -2.45
N SER A 48 -14.24 7.87 -1.32
CA SER A 48 -15.22 8.76 -0.67
C SER A 48 -14.54 9.98 -0.01
N GLU A 49 -15.35 10.94 0.42
CA GLU A 49 -14.86 12.12 1.14
C GLU A 49 -14.18 11.71 2.46
N GLU A 50 -14.78 10.78 3.22
CA GLU A 50 -14.23 10.29 4.48
C GLU A 50 -12.90 9.54 4.28
N HIS A 51 -12.77 8.81 3.17
CA HIS A 51 -11.52 8.15 2.81
C HIS A 51 -10.41 9.18 2.53
N ASN A 52 -10.72 10.22 1.75
CA ASN A 52 -9.77 11.28 1.45
C ASN A 52 -9.38 12.06 2.71
N ASP A 53 -10.34 12.36 3.59
CA ASP A 53 -10.10 13.04 4.86
C ASP A 53 -9.20 12.20 5.78
N THR A 54 -9.45 10.90 5.87
CA THR A 54 -8.57 9.95 6.59
C THR A 54 -7.14 9.98 6.05
N ALA A 55 -6.97 9.93 4.74
CA ALA A 55 -5.66 9.96 4.11
C ALA A 55 -4.94 11.29 4.36
N GLU A 56 -5.64 12.43 4.29
CA GLU A 56 -5.07 13.75 4.54
C GLU A 56 -4.64 13.94 6.00
N LEU A 57 -5.52 13.60 6.96
CA LEU A 57 -5.19 13.65 8.39
C LEU A 57 -3.95 12.80 8.72
N LEU A 58 -3.86 11.60 8.15
CA LEU A 58 -2.69 10.76 8.35
C LEU A 58 -1.44 11.33 7.67
N HIS A 59 -1.58 11.93 6.48
CA HIS A 59 -0.46 12.59 5.78
C HIS A 59 0.18 13.67 6.66
N GLU A 60 -0.63 14.52 7.28
CA GLU A 60 -0.15 15.57 8.20
C GLU A 60 0.66 14.96 9.36
N ARG A 61 0.14 13.89 10.00
CA ARG A 61 0.82 13.23 11.12
C ARG A 61 2.13 12.57 10.70
N LEU A 62 2.13 11.92 9.55
CA LEU A 62 3.35 11.28 9.01
C LEU A 62 4.39 12.31 8.60
N TYR A 63 3.98 13.46 8.08
CA TYR A 63 4.90 14.52 7.69
C TYR A 63 5.75 15.00 8.87
N ASP A 64 5.13 15.18 10.04
CA ASP A 64 5.81 15.56 11.26
C ASP A 64 6.69 14.43 11.85
N ALA A 65 6.39 13.18 11.49
CA ALA A 65 7.10 12.01 11.98
C ALA A 65 8.30 11.58 11.11
N ILE A 66 8.50 12.22 9.94
CA ILE A 66 9.69 11.95 9.12
C ILE A 66 10.93 12.36 9.91
N PRO A 67 11.92 11.45 10.13
CA PRO A 67 13.08 11.76 10.92
C PRO A 67 13.90 12.90 10.29
N SER A 68 14.39 13.80 11.14
CA SER A 68 15.27 14.90 10.71
C SER A 68 16.51 14.33 10.01
N GLY A 69 16.77 14.82 8.79
CA GLY A 69 17.89 14.37 7.96
C GLY A 69 17.53 13.24 6.97
N CYS A 70 16.37 12.60 7.07
CA CYS A 70 15.87 11.73 6.02
C CYS A 70 15.30 12.57 4.88
N ASN A 71 15.74 12.26 3.66
CA ASN A 71 15.18 12.90 2.46
C ASN A 71 14.03 12.04 1.90
N TRP A 72 12.98 11.86 2.72
CA TRP A 72 11.79 11.12 2.35
C TRP A 72 10.67 12.04 1.90
N GLY A 73 9.77 11.54 1.09
CA GLY A 73 8.52 12.18 0.71
C GLY A 73 7.35 11.27 1.00
N ILE A 74 6.18 11.87 1.23
CA ILE A 74 4.91 11.18 1.34
C ILE A 74 4.17 11.41 0.04
N TYR A 75 3.69 10.33 -0.56
CA TYR A 75 3.04 10.38 -1.86
C TYR A 75 1.69 9.69 -1.81
N GLN A 76 0.71 10.34 -2.43
CA GLN A 76 -0.56 9.74 -2.82
C GLN A 76 -0.46 9.36 -4.30
N THR A 77 -1.21 8.38 -4.73
CA THR A 77 -1.29 7.97 -6.15
C THR A 77 0.03 7.55 -6.82
N LEU A 78 1.09 7.33 -6.06
CA LEU A 78 2.35 6.80 -6.58
C LEU A 78 2.21 5.30 -6.84
N GLY A 79 2.41 4.88 -8.09
CA GLY A 79 2.42 3.45 -8.44
C GLY A 79 3.66 2.75 -7.89
N LEU A 80 3.46 1.69 -7.11
CA LEU A 80 4.49 0.82 -6.58
C LEU A 80 4.44 -0.55 -7.27
N THR A 81 5.54 -0.96 -7.90
CA THR A 81 5.64 -2.26 -8.57
C THR A 81 6.10 -3.34 -7.60
N CYS A 82 5.46 -4.51 -7.70
CA CYS A 82 5.84 -5.75 -7.05
C CYS A 82 5.92 -6.85 -8.11
N PRO A 83 6.97 -6.88 -8.95
CA PRO A 83 7.08 -7.83 -10.07
C PRO A 83 7.05 -9.29 -9.60
N GLU A 84 7.53 -9.57 -8.39
CA GLU A 84 7.59 -10.89 -7.79
C GLU A 84 6.19 -11.52 -7.61
N THR A 85 5.16 -10.69 -7.48
CA THR A 85 3.75 -11.11 -7.40
C THR A 85 2.96 -10.74 -8.65
N GLY A 86 3.62 -10.21 -9.69
CA GLY A 86 2.95 -9.71 -10.89
C GLY A 86 2.00 -8.55 -10.58
N SER A 87 2.39 -7.64 -9.67
CA SER A 87 1.49 -6.59 -9.18
C SER A 87 2.07 -5.19 -9.34
N LEU A 88 1.17 -4.22 -9.54
CA LEU A 88 1.41 -2.78 -9.46
C LEU A 88 0.28 -2.17 -8.65
N PHE A 89 0.58 -1.72 -7.46
CA PHE A 89 -0.37 -1.12 -6.53
C PHE A 89 -0.29 0.40 -6.55
N VAL A 90 -1.40 1.06 -6.23
CA VAL A 90 -1.48 2.52 -6.04
C VAL A 90 -2.00 2.76 -4.62
N PRO A 91 -1.12 2.76 -3.61
CA PRO A 91 -1.54 2.93 -2.22
C PRO A 91 -2.13 4.32 -1.97
N ASP A 92 -2.91 4.43 -0.89
CA ASP A 92 -3.47 5.72 -0.48
C ASP A 92 -2.38 6.67 -0.03
N LEU A 93 -1.39 6.17 0.72
CA LEU A 93 -0.16 6.89 1.06
C LEU A 93 1.04 5.94 1.00
N CYS A 94 2.19 6.46 0.59
CA CYS A 94 3.47 5.80 0.81
C CYS A 94 4.56 6.79 1.18
N VAL A 95 5.45 6.36 2.06
CA VAL A 95 6.67 7.10 2.42
C VAL A 95 7.83 6.49 1.67
N VAL A 96 8.46 7.28 0.81
CA VAL A 96 9.51 6.80 -0.10
C VAL A 96 10.70 7.77 -0.06
N PRO A 97 11.95 7.28 -0.04
CA PRO A 97 13.11 8.14 -0.27
C PRO A 97 12.98 8.86 -1.62
N ARG A 98 13.16 10.19 -1.63
CA ARG A 98 13.05 10.98 -2.87
C ARG A 98 14.02 10.51 -3.96
N ALA A 99 15.11 9.87 -3.56
CA ALA A 99 16.08 9.30 -4.50
C ALA A 99 15.53 8.11 -5.32
N ALA A 100 14.48 7.44 -4.82
CA ALA A 100 13.81 6.35 -5.55
C ALA A 100 12.96 6.85 -6.72
N LEU A 101 12.56 8.14 -6.70
CA LEU A 101 11.76 8.75 -7.76
C LEU A 101 12.63 9.09 -8.96
N ARG A 102 12.61 8.24 -9.96
CA ARG A 102 13.33 8.45 -11.24
C ARG A 102 12.34 8.74 -12.34
N ARG A 103 12.66 9.69 -13.21
CA ARG A 103 11.79 10.00 -14.36
C ARG A 103 11.65 8.79 -15.27
N GLY A 104 10.40 8.45 -15.58
CA GLY A 104 10.07 7.38 -16.53
C GLY A 104 10.27 5.95 -16.04
N THR A 105 10.49 5.76 -14.73
CA THR A 105 10.54 4.42 -14.12
C THR A 105 9.54 4.31 -12.98
N SER A 106 8.87 3.16 -12.87
CA SER A 106 8.07 2.82 -11.72
C SER A 106 8.96 2.66 -10.48
N VAL A 107 8.42 2.96 -9.30
CA VAL A 107 9.10 2.73 -8.03
C VAL A 107 8.83 1.29 -7.60
N HIS A 108 9.87 0.53 -7.28
CA HIS A 108 9.70 -0.80 -6.68
C HIS A 108 9.15 -0.64 -5.25
N ALA A 109 8.17 -1.45 -4.86
CA ALA A 109 7.54 -1.33 -3.54
C ALA A 109 8.52 -1.46 -2.38
N GLY A 110 9.57 -2.28 -2.52
CA GLY A 110 10.64 -2.41 -1.53
C GLY A 110 11.48 -1.15 -1.27
N GLU A 111 11.32 -0.11 -2.09
CA GLU A 111 11.92 1.21 -1.83
C GLU A 111 11.08 2.05 -0.84
N ALA A 112 9.85 1.62 -0.54
CA ALA A 112 9.01 2.31 0.43
C ALA A 112 9.38 1.93 1.86
N GLU A 113 9.40 2.93 2.73
CA GLU A 113 9.62 2.76 4.18
C GLU A 113 8.31 2.44 4.93
N LEU A 114 7.21 2.93 4.40
CA LEU A 114 5.86 2.70 4.90
C LEU A 114 4.88 2.77 3.73
N VAL A 115 3.94 1.85 3.71
CA VAL A 115 2.76 1.90 2.84
C VAL A 115 1.51 1.93 3.70
N VAL A 116 0.53 2.72 3.29
CA VAL A 116 -0.77 2.84 3.97
C VAL A 116 -1.89 2.57 2.98
N GLU A 117 -2.84 1.78 3.42
CA GLU A 117 -4.12 1.58 2.74
C GLU A 117 -5.27 1.92 3.69
N VAL A 118 -6.24 2.66 3.17
CA VAL A 118 -7.52 2.94 3.83
C VAL A 118 -8.56 2.10 3.12
N THR A 119 -9.18 1.16 3.82
CA THR A 119 -10.12 0.24 3.17
C THR A 119 -11.40 0.94 2.73
N SER A 120 -11.94 0.48 1.61
CA SER A 120 -13.32 0.74 1.20
C SER A 120 -14.12 -0.55 1.24
N ARG A 121 -15.46 -0.45 1.17
CA ARG A 121 -16.33 -1.65 1.13
C ARG A 121 -15.97 -2.62 0.01
N SER A 122 -15.58 -2.10 -1.15
CA SER A 122 -15.28 -2.90 -2.33
C SER A 122 -13.89 -3.53 -2.31
N ASN A 123 -12.91 -2.91 -1.64
CA ASN A 123 -11.49 -3.28 -1.75
C ASN A 123 -10.91 -3.93 -0.51
N ALA A 124 -11.63 -3.94 0.62
CA ALA A 124 -11.12 -4.39 1.91
C ALA A 124 -10.40 -5.75 1.88
N ASN A 125 -10.89 -6.72 1.10
CA ASN A 125 -10.23 -8.03 0.98
C ASN A 125 -8.94 -7.98 0.16
N HIS A 126 -8.84 -7.09 -0.83
CA HIS A 126 -7.60 -6.90 -1.58
C HIS A 126 -6.52 -6.29 -0.67
N ASP A 127 -6.87 -5.26 0.09
CA ASP A 127 -5.95 -4.57 1.00
C ASP A 127 -5.50 -5.49 2.13
N ARG A 128 -6.44 -6.23 2.75
CA ARG A 128 -6.15 -7.16 3.86
C ARG A 128 -5.25 -8.33 3.48
N ILE A 129 -5.35 -8.84 2.25
CA ILE A 129 -4.74 -10.11 1.87
C ILE A 129 -3.73 -9.92 0.73
N LYS A 130 -4.18 -9.48 -0.45
CA LYS A 130 -3.35 -9.47 -1.65
C LYS A 130 -2.27 -8.40 -1.63
N LYS A 131 -2.64 -7.17 -1.27
CA LYS A 131 -1.68 -6.08 -1.16
C LYS A 131 -0.73 -6.30 0.02
N ALA A 132 -1.25 -6.72 1.19
CA ALA A 132 -0.41 -7.08 2.33
C ALA A 132 0.64 -8.15 1.96
N HIS A 133 0.23 -9.20 1.22
CA HIS A 133 1.16 -10.20 0.70
C HIS A 133 2.19 -9.60 -0.26
N GLY A 134 1.75 -8.83 -1.25
CA GLY A 134 2.64 -8.20 -2.24
C GLY A 134 3.66 -7.27 -1.60
N TYR A 135 3.24 -6.41 -0.68
CA TYR A 135 4.15 -5.54 0.06
C TYR A 135 5.14 -6.31 0.94
N ALA A 136 4.69 -7.41 1.57
CA ALA A 136 5.57 -8.26 2.36
C ALA A 136 6.59 -9.01 1.50
N VAL A 137 6.21 -9.48 0.30
CA VAL A 137 7.14 -10.09 -0.68
C VAL A 137 8.17 -9.08 -1.15
N ALA A 138 7.75 -7.84 -1.44
CA ALA A 138 8.64 -6.76 -1.83
C ALA A 138 9.56 -6.27 -0.69
N GLY A 139 9.29 -6.68 0.56
CA GLY A 139 10.11 -6.32 1.71
C GLY A 139 9.82 -4.94 2.29
N VAL A 140 8.64 -4.35 2.05
CA VAL A 140 8.24 -3.07 2.66
C VAL A 140 8.29 -3.19 4.17
N PRO A 141 9.08 -2.36 4.90
CA PRO A 141 9.27 -2.54 6.35
C PRO A 141 7.99 -2.42 7.16
N PHE A 142 7.11 -1.47 6.79
CA PHE A 142 5.86 -1.22 7.50
C PHE A 142 4.68 -1.12 6.55
N TYR A 143 3.59 -1.76 6.93
CA TYR A 143 2.30 -1.66 6.28
C TYR A 143 1.24 -1.26 7.31
N LEU A 144 0.60 -0.10 7.13
CA LEU A 144 -0.47 0.38 7.99
C LEU A 144 -1.80 0.23 7.25
N LEU A 145 -2.71 -0.53 7.84
CA LEU A 145 -4.06 -0.73 7.33
C LEU A 145 -5.06 -0.01 8.23
N LEU A 146 -5.76 0.97 7.67
CA LEU A 146 -6.90 1.64 8.31
C LEU A 146 -8.17 0.98 7.78
N ASP A 147 -8.81 0.15 8.61
CA ASP A 147 -9.90 -0.72 8.20
C ASP A 147 -11.21 -0.34 8.87
N ALA A 148 -11.97 0.52 8.20
CA ALA A 148 -13.28 0.96 8.65
C ALA A 148 -14.37 -0.13 8.54
N TRP A 149 -14.09 -1.25 7.84
CA TRP A 149 -15.09 -2.26 7.47
C TRP A 149 -14.87 -3.63 8.11
N GLN A 150 -14.00 -3.75 9.10
CA GLN A 150 -13.77 -5.01 9.78
C GLN A 150 -14.85 -5.27 10.82
N SER A 151 -15.62 -6.35 10.63
CA SER A 151 -16.49 -7.01 11.65
C SER A 151 -17.25 -6.06 12.60
N GLY A 152 -17.70 -4.90 12.11
CA GLY A 152 -18.52 -3.95 12.86
C GLY A 152 -17.77 -2.93 13.72
N ARG A 153 -16.44 -2.97 13.75
CA ARG A 153 -15.61 -1.96 14.43
C ARG A 153 -14.43 -1.54 13.55
N PRO A 154 -14.28 -0.23 13.27
CA PRO A 154 -13.11 0.29 12.60
C PRO A 154 -11.83 -0.01 13.38
N THR A 155 -10.78 -0.46 12.69
CA THR A 155 -9.49 -0.78 13.29
C THR A 155 -8.34 -0.14 12.53
N ALA A 156 -7.27 0.19 13.23
CA ALA A 156 -5.98 0.51 12.67
C ALA A 156 -4.98 -0.60 13.02
N THR A 157 -4.36 -1.20 12.01
CA THR A 157 -3.40 -2.30 12.22
C THR A 157 -2.08 -1.97 11.57
N LEU A 158 -1.03 -1.94 12.37
CA LEU A 158 0.34 -1.83 11.91
C LEU A 158 0.96 -3.22 11.77
N TYR A 159 1.41 -3.49 10.57
CA TYR A 159 2.16 -4.69 10.22
C TYR A 159 3.64 -4.33 10.01
N GLY A 160 4.53 -5.26 10.34
CA GLY A 160 5.97 -5.12 10.10
C GLY A 160 6.69 -6.45 10.09
N GLU A 161 8.03 -6.41 10.10
CA GLU A 161 8.86 -7.61 10.08
C GLU A 161 8.47 -8.58 8.95
N PRO A 162 8.48 -8.14 7.66
CA PRO A 162 8.08 -8.97 6.55
C PRO A 162 9.01 -10.18 6.42
N GLN A 163 8.42 -11.38 6.35
CA GLN A 163 9.16 -12.63 6.18
C GLN A 163 8.33 -13.63 5.37
N ASN A 164 8.92 -14.22 4.34
CA ASN A 164 8.27 -15.23 3.50
C ASN A 164 6.91 -14.77 2.93
N GLY A 165 6.79 -13.50 2.52
CA GLY A 165 5.58 -12.93 1.95
C GLY A 165 4.46 -12.70 2.96
N THR A 166 4.76 -12.66 4.24
CA THR A 166 3.82 -12.37 5.32
C THR A 166 4.37 -11.33 6.27
N TYR A 167 3.48 -10.58 6.90
CA TYR A 167 3.80 -9.66 7.96
C TYR A 167 3.49 -10.23 9.33
N ARG A 168 4.22 -9.76 10.34
CA ARG A 168 3.81 -9.84 11.73
C ARG A 168 2.93 -8.64 12.08
N VAL A 169 1.86 -8.84 12.84
CA VAL A 169 1.11 -7.74 13.45
C VAL A 169 1.94 -7.17 14.59
N LEU A 170 2.32 -5.90 14.48
CA LEU A 170 3.06 -5.18 15.52
C LEU A 170 2.11 -4.53 16.53
N ALA A 171 1.01 -3.95 16.05
CA ALA A 171 -0.05 -3.35 16.86
C ALA A 171 -1.38 -3.39 16.11
N SER A 172 -2.48 -3.52 16.83
CA SER A 172 -3.83 -3.40 16.29
C SER A 172 -4.72 -2.78 17.35
N VAL A 173 -5.44 -1.72 17.01
CA VAL A 173 -6.30 -0.95 17.92
C VAL A 173 -7.64 -0.66 17.27
N GLU A 174 -8.69 -0.47 18.06
CA GLU A 174 -9.95 0.10 17.57
C GLU A 174 -9.80 1.61 17.35
N TYR A 175 -10.57 2.21 16.43
CA TYR A 175 -10.59 3.67 16.27
C TYR A 175 -11.02 4.33 17.58
N GLY A 176 -10.32 5.40 17.95
CA GLY A 176 -10.44 6.07 19.25
C GLY A 176 -9.32 5.71 20.23
N GLU A 177 -8.50 4.72 19.91
CA GLU A 177 -7.32 4.35 20.70
C GLU A 177 -6.03 4.85 20.04
N GLU A 178 -4.92 4.87 20.78
CA GLU A 178 -3.61 5.27 20.28
C GLU A 178 -2.87 4.10 19.62
N LEU A 179 -2.40 4.28 18.40
CA LEU A 179 -1.53 3.36 17.68
C LEU A 179 -0.09 3.89 17.66
N SER A 180 0.86 3.10 18.14
CA SER A 180 2.28 3.47 18.10
C SER A 180 3.00 2.90 16.89
N LEU A 181 3.58 3.78 16.06
CA LEU A 181 4.54 3.43 15.02
C LEU A 181 5.95 3.48 15.64
N PRO A 182 6.75 2.39 15.52
CA PRO A 182 8.10 2.35 16.09
C PRO A 182 9.09 3.24 15.33
N ALA A 183 10.37 3.17 15.69
CA ALA A 183 11.42 3.75 14.85
C ALA A 183 11.34 3.19 13.41
N PRO A 184 11.60 3.98 12.39
CA PRO A 184 12.17 5.34 12.44
C PRO A 184 11.14 6.45 12.71
N PHE A 185 9.83 6.20 12.57
CA PHE A 185 8.78 7.22 12.67
C PHE A 185 8.60 7.73 14.12
N LYS A 186 8.57 6.83 15.11
CA LYS A 186 8.34 7.16 16.54
C LYS A 186 7.08 8.01 16.73
N LEU A 187 6.03 7.68 16.01
CA LEU A 187 4.75 8.40 16.01
C LEU A 187 3.75 7.67 16.92
N VAL A 188 3.07 8.41 17.77
CA VAL A 188 1.84 7.97 18.44
C VAL A 188 0.67 8.61 17.69
N LEU A 189 -0.13 7.78 17.06
CA LEU A 189 -1.26 8.18 16.24
C LEU A 189 -2.55 8.00 17.05
N ASP A 190 -3.22 9.12 17.34
CA ASP A 190 -4.57 9.10 17.88
C ASP A 190 -5.54 8.73 16.74
N THR A 191 -6.08 7.53 16.76
CA THR A 191 -7.01 7.07 15.72
C THR A 191 -8.43 7.64 15.87
N GLY A 192 -8.71 8.36 16.95
CA GLY A 192 -9.96 9.07 17.17
C GLY A 192 -10.16 10.28 16.26
N ILE A 193 -9.10 10.72 15.57
CA ILE A 193 -9.21 11.80 14.57
C ILE A 193 -9.86 11.35 13.26
N PHE A 194 -9.90 10.01 12.97
CA PHE A 194 -10.41 9.51 11.71
C PHE A 194 -11.94 9.47 11.69
N PRO A 195 -12.56 9.89 10.57
CA PRO A 195 -14.00 9.80 10.43
C PRO A 195 -14.48 8.34 10.50
N LEU A 196 -15.64 8.15 11.10
CA LEU A 196 -16.35 6.88 11.06
C LEU A 196 -17.19 6.83 9.79
N SER A 197 -16.98 5.84 8.96
CA SER A 197 -17.70 5.62 7.68
C SER A 197 -19.12 5.14 7.91
#